data_7290bdfe76638e8291d1a98fd69ab995
#
_entry.id   7290bdfe76638e8291d1a98fd69ab995
#
_cell.length_a   1.000
_cell.length_b   1.000
_cell.length_c   1.000
_cell.angle_alpha   90.00
_cell.angle_beta   90.00
_cell.angle_gamma   90.00
#
_symmetry.space_group_name_H-M   'P 1'
#
loop_
_entity.id
_entity.type
_entity.pdbx_description
1 polymer ?
#
loop_
_entity_poly.entity_id
_entity_poly.type
_entity_poly.pdbx_seq_one_letter_code
_entity_poly.pdbx_strand_id
1 'polypeptide(L)'
;MALDKNKIKGECLNGAYSELSSVIGIDAVLKIHAKYRGTQMFFPVELFSKEFIISQIINEYNGFNIRELATKYGYTERWIRNILKEHIDNSNK
;
A
#
# COMPACT_ATOMS: atom_id res chain seq x y z
N MET A 1 -12.13 -14.92 26.35
CA MET A 1 -13.20 -14.06 26.85
C MET A 1 -14.42 -14.16 25.95
N ALA A 2 -15.57 -14.50 26.52
CA ALA A 2 -16.76 -14.80 25.74
C ALA A 2 -17.67 -13.58 25.59
N LEU A 3 -17.16 -12.55 24.95
CA LEU A 3 -17.98 -11.38 24.64
C LEU A 3 -18.78 -11.62 23.35
N ASP A 4 -20.05 -11.27 23.40
CA ASP A 4 -20.90 -11.34 22.24
C ASP A 4 -20.43 -10.30 21.22
N LYS A 5 -20.04 -10.79 20.06
CA LYS A 5 -19.55 -9.94 18.95
C LYS A 5 -20.53 -8.83 18.60
N ASN A 6 -21.84 -9.09 18.70
CA ASN A 6 -22.87 -8.12 18.37
C ASN A 6 -22.93 -6.96 19.38
N LYS A 7 -22.31 -7.10 20.53
CA LYS A 7 -22.29 -6.07 21.54
C LYS A 7 -21.00 -5.23 21.50
N ILE A 8 -20.05 -5.61 20.66
CA ILE A 8 -18.80 -4.87 20.53
C ILE A 8 -19.00 -3.72 19.54
N LYS A 9 -18.77 -2.50 20.02
CA LYS A 9 -18.84 -1.29 19.20
C LYS A 9 -17.47 -0.65 19.16
N GLY A 10 -17.24 0.18 18.13
CA GLY A 10 -15.97 0.87 17.98
C GLY A 10 -15.53 1.62 19.23
N GLU A 11 -16.48 2.21 19.96
CA GLU A 11 -16.21 2.96 21.17
C GLU A 11 -15.69 2.10 22.32
N CYS A 12 -15.85 0.78 22.23
CA CYS A 12 -15.33 -0.16 23.22
C CYS A 12 -13.86 -0.48 23.04
N LEU A 13 -13.28 -0.07 21.90
CA LEU A 13 -11.95 -0.50 21.49
C LEU A 13 -10.89 0.55 21.83
N ASN A 14 -9.66 0.07 22.02
CA ASN A 14 -8.54 0.95 22.27
C ASN A 14 -8.08 1.67 21.00
N GLY A 15 -7.77 2.95 21.13
CA GLY A 15 -6.99 3.74 20.18
C GLY A 15 -7.13 3.36 18.72
N ALA A 16 -6.10 2.80 18.15
CA ALA A 16 -6.05 2.46 16.73
C ALA A 16 -7.15 1.48 16.32
N TYR A 17 -7.53 0.56 17.20
CA TYR A 17 -8.60 -0.38 16.88
C TYR A 17 -9.95 0.30 16.74
N SER A 18 -10.21 1.30 17.58
CA SER A 18 -11.44 2.09 17.48
C SER A 18 -11.49 2.83 16.14
N GLU A 19 -10.39 3.47 15.76
CA GLU A 19 -10.28 4.19 14.51
C GLU A 19 -10.45 3.25 13.31
N LEU A 20 -9.75 2.11 13.34
CA LEU A 20 -9.87 1.11 12.27
C LEU A 20 -11.29 0.59 12.12
N SER A 21 -11.99 0.40 13.25
CA SER A 21 -13.37 -0.13 13.18
C SER A 21 -14.30 0.77 12.41
N SER A 22 -14.06 2.07 12.43
CA SER A 22 -14.88 3.01 11.66
C SER A 22 -14.62 2.91 10.16
N VAL A 23 -13.48 2.37 9.77
CA VAL A 23 -13.08 2.24 8.36
C VAL A 23 -13.40 0.86 7.80
N ILE A 24 -13.08 -0.21 8.56
CA ILE A 24 -13.14 -1.58 8.06
C ILE A 24 -14.13 -2.48 8.80
N GLY A 25 -14.76 -1.97 9.87
CA GLY A 25 -15.74 -2.74 10.63
C GLY A 25 -15.12 -3.60 11.72
N ILE A 26 -15.97 -4.04 12.64
CA ILE A 26 -15.56 -4.80 13.83
C ILE A 26 -14.96 -6.16 13.46
N ASP A 27 -15.56 -6.87 12.52
CA ASP A 27 -15.08 -8.21 12.15
C ASP A 27 -13.63 -8.19 11.68
N ALA A 28 -13.30 -7.24 10.81
CA ALA A 28 -11.95 -7.10 10.30
C ALA A 28 -10.97 -6.70 11.40
N VAL A 29 -11.40 -5.81 12.29
CA VAL A 29 -10.57 -5.38 13.42
C VAL A 29 -10.24 -6.55 14.34
N LEU A 30 -11.20 -7.41 14.61
CA LEU A 30 -10.96 -8.59 15.45
C LEU A 30 -9.91 -9.51 14.82
N LYS A 31 -9.92 -9.65 13.52
CA LYS A 31 -8.93 -10.45 12.80
C LYS A 31 -7.55 -9.82 12.89
N ILE A 32 -7.49 -8.50 12.75
CA ILE A 32 -6.23 -7.76 12.87
C ILE A 32 -5.65 -7.92 14.28
N HIS A 33 -6.49 -7.77 15.30
CA HIS A 33 -6.07 -7.93 16.66
C HIS A 33 -5.53 -9.33 16.93
N ALA A 34 -6.23 -10.36 16.46
CA ALA A 34 -5.82 -11.74 16.67
C ALA A 34 -4.44 -12.02 16.08
N LYS A 35 -4.15 -11.43 14.92
CA LYS A 35 -2.91 -11.70 14.21
C LYS A 35 -1.75 -10.79 14.63
N TYR A 36 -2.05 -9.51 14.90
CA TYR A 36 -1.00 -8.49 15.05
C TYR A 36 -0.92 -7.87 16.45
N ARG A 37 -1.70 -8.34 17.41
CA ARG A 37 -1.66 -7.77 18.76
C ARG A 37 -0.24 -7.76 19.31
N GLY A 38 0.10 -6.65 19.96
CA GLY A 38 1.42 -6.49 20.55
C GLY A 38 2.54 -6.16 19.59
N THR A 39 2.24 -6.07 18.29
CA THR A 39 3.24 -5.66 17.30
C THR A 39 3.06 -4.21 16.93
N GLN A 40 4.15 -3.59 16.54
CA GLN A 40 4.14 -2.24 16.03
C GLN A 40 4.21 -2.29 14.51
N MET A 41 3.28 -1.63 13.83
CA MET A 41 3.19 -1.68 12.37
C MET A 41 3.19 -0.27 11.81
N PHE A 42 4.03 -0.05 10.81
CA PHE A 42 4.10 1.20 10.08
C PHE A 42 3.37 1.04 8.74
N PHE A 43 2.47 1.97 8.44
CA PHE A 43 1.77 2.00 7.15
C PHE A 43 2.42 3.06 6.27
N PRO A 44 3.21 2.65 5.26
CA PRO A 44 3.83 3.61 4.33
C PRO A 44 2.77 4.43 3.58
N VAL A 45 3.17 5.61 3.15
CA VAL A 45 2.31 6.45 2.33
C VAL A 45 1.98 5.76 1.02
N GLU A 46 2.97 5.08 0.43
CA GLU A 46 2.79 4.35 -0.82
C GLU A 46 2.12 3.01 -0.56
N LEU A 47 1.02 2.78 -1.24
CA LEU A 47 0.28 1.52 -1.11
C LEU A 47 1.01 0.36 -1.79
N PHE A 48 1.58 0.60 -2.95
CA PHE A 48 2.22 -0.45 -3.74
C PHE A 48 3.73 -0.48 -3.52
N SER A 49 4.31 -1.67 -3.60
CA SER A 49 5.76 -1.81 -3.49
C SER A 49 6.44 -1.13 -4.68
N LYS A 50 7.68 -0.67 -4.45
CA LYS A 50 8.45 -0.03 -5.51
C LYS A 50 8.69 -0.99 -6.68
N GLU A 51 8.95 -2.25 -6.39
CA GLU A 51 9.16 -3.28 -7.41
C GLU A 51 7.95 -3.44 -8.30
N PHE A 52 6.75 -3.44 -7.73
CA PHE A 52 5.51 -3.51 -8.49
C PHE A 52 5.35 -2.30 -9.40
N ILE A 53 5.57 -1.10 -8.85
CA ILE A 53 5.45 0.15 -9.63
C ILE A 53 6.43 0.15 -10.80
N ILE A 54 7.67 -0.27 -10.56
CA ILE A 54 8.68 -0.36 -11.62
C ILE A 54 8.24 -1.31 -12.72
N SER A 55 7.72 -2.47 -12.36
CA SER A 55 7.25 -3.43 -13.36
C SER A 55 6.10 -2.88 -14.18
N GLN A 56 5.18 -2.14 -13.55
CA GLN A 56 4.07 -1.51 -14.26
C GLN A 56 4.55 -0.43 -15.23
N ILE A 57 5.51 0.37 -14.80
CA ILE A 57 6.07 1.44 -15.63
C ILE A 57 6.73 0.84 -16.88
N ILE A 58 7.52 -0.22 -16.69
CA ILE A 58 8.19 -0.89 -17.81
C ILE A 58 7.16 -1.45 -18.80
N ASN A 59 6.12 -2.08 -18.29
CA ASN A 59 5.07 -2.68 -19.13
C ASN A 59 4.26 -1.62 -19.88
N GLU A 60 4.03 -0.47 -19.27
CA GLU A 60 3.18 0.58 -19.86
C GLU A 60 3.95 1.57 -20.73
N TYR A 61 5.28 1.59 -20.63
CA TYR A 61 6.09 2.53 -21.40
C TYR A 61 6.00 2.23 -22.90
N ASN A 62 5.63 3.25 -23.68
CA ASN A 62 5.47 3.13 -25.13
C ASN A 62 6.50 3.93 -25.94
N GLY A 63 7.50 4.49 -25.26
CA GLY A 63 8.53 5.32 -25.91
C GLY A 63 8.28 6.82 -25.79
N PHE A 64 7.07 7.23 -25.46
CA PHE A 64 6.68 8.65 -25.47
C PHE A 64 5.91 9.11 -24.25
N ASN A 65 5.53 8.20 -23.34
CA ASN A 65 4.58 8.50 -22.28
C ASN A 65 5.19 8.69 -20.90
N ILE A 66 6.45 9.15 -20.82
CA ILE A 66 7.13 9.36 -19.52
C ILE A 66 6.32 10.29 -18.63
N ARG A 67 5.85 11.40 -19.18
CA ARG A 67 5.08 12.41 -18.43
C ARG A 67 3.78 11.81 -17.87
N GLU A 68 3.09 11.03 -18.68
CA GLU A 68 1.85 10.39 -18.27
C GLU A 68 2.11 9.38 -17.15
N LEU A 69 3.19 8.60 -17.25
CA LEU A 69 3.55 7.63 -16.23
C LEU A 69 3.93 8.32 -14.92
N ALA A 70 4.68 9.42 -15.01
CA ALA A 70 5.07 10.19 -13.82
C ALA A 70 3.83 10.69 -13.09
N THR A 71 2.86 11.23 -13.82
CA THR A 71 1.62 11.72 -13.24
C THR A 71 0.79 10.58 -12.65
N LYS A 72 0.65 9.49 -13.38
CA LYS A 72 -0.16 8.34 -12.97
C LYS A 72 0.34 7.72 -11.67
N TYR A 73 1.65 7.55 -11.53
CA TYR A 73 2.24 6.86 -10.38
C TYR A 73 2.79 7.80 -9.30
N GLY A 74 2.70 9.11 -9.53
CA GLY A 74 3.10 10.09 -8.51
C GLY A 74 4.59 10.26 -8.35
N TYR A 75 5.35 10.08 -9.42
CA TYR A 75 6.80 10.26 -9.41
C TYR A 75 7.23 11.35 -10.39
N THR A 76 8.50 11.76 -10.31
CA THR A 76 9.04 12.74 -11.25
C THR A 76 9.38 12.07 -12.58
N GLU A 77 9.39 12.87 -13.66
CA GLU A 77 9.82 12.35 -14.96
C GLU A 77 11.26 11.87 -14.91
N ARG A 78 12.11 12.56 -14.14
CA ARG A 78 13.51 12.17 -13.97
C ARG A 78 13.61 10.76 -13.38
N TRP A 79 12.81 10.48 -12.35
CA TRP A 79 12.80 9.16 -11.71
C TRP A 79 12.36 8.08 -12.72
N ILE A 80 11.31 8.38 -13.51
CA ILE A 80 10.83 7.45 -14.54
C ILE A 80 11.94 7.16 -15.55
N ARG A 81 12.62 8.21 -16.03
CA ARG A 81 13.73 8.03 -16.99
C ARG A 81 14.85 7.17 -16.41
N ASN A 82 15.20 7.39 -15.16
CA ASN A 82 16.24 6.61 -14.51
C ASN A 82 15.89 5.14 -14.42
N ILE A 83 14.63 4.84 -14.04
CA ILE A 83 14.15 3.46 -13.94
C ILE A 83 14.19 2.78 -15.31
N LEU A 84 13.70 3.45 -16.33
CA LEU A 84 13.68 2.89 -17.68
C LEU A 84 15.09 2.65 -18.19
N LYS A 85 15.98 3.58 -17.94
CA LYS A 85 17.38 3.45 -18.35
C LYS A 85 18.05 2.25 -17.70
N GLU A 86 17.89 2.08 -16.40
CA GLU A 86 18.45 0.96 -15.66
C GLU A 86 17.95 -0.39 -16.21
N HIS A 87 16.68 -0.48 -16.44
CA HIS A 87 16.09 -1.75 -16.89
C HIS A 87 16.40 -2.07 -18.33
N ILE A 88 16.44 -1.06 -19.19
CA ILE A 88 16.79 -1.26 -20.60
C ILE A 88 18.26 -1.67 -20.70
N ASP A 89 19.16 -0.97 -19.97
CA ASP A 89 20.58 -1.31 -19.97
C ASP A 89 20.83 -2.71 -19.44
N ASN A 90 20.10 -3.11 -18.39
CA ASN A 90 20.24 -4.44 -17.80
C ASN A 90 19.74 -5.55 -18.73
N SER A 91 18.67 -5.29 -19.48
CA SER A 91 18.12 -6.29 -20.37
C SER A 91 18.93 -6.48 -21.64
N ASN A 92 19.83 -5.56 -21.95
CA ASN A 92 20.70 -5.64 -23.13
C ASN A 92 22.04 -6.33 -22.86
N LYS A 93 22.22 -6.85 -21.65
CA LYS A 93 23.45 -7.58 -21.31
C LYS A 93 23.30 -9.09 -21.57
#